data_f116800743a50f9a1c826b7eed45a6eb
#
_entry.id   f116800743a50f9a1c826b7eed45a6eb
#
_cell.length_a   1.000
_cell.length_b   1.000
_cell.length_c   1.000
_cell.angle_alpha   90.00
_cell.angle_beta   90.00
_cell.angle_gamma   90.00
#
_symmetry.space_group_name_H-M   'P 1'
#
loop_
_entity.id
_entity.type
_entity.pdbx_description
1 polymer ?
#
loop_
_entity_poly.entity_id
_entity_poly.type
_entity_poly.pdbx_seq_one_letter_code
_entity_poly.pdbx_strand_id
1 'polypeptide(L)'
;GGFSQYARVPAAWVVPLPEGLSLKEAMIIGTAGYTAAESVDALVQQGIQSQTGNVLVTGASGGVGGMAIAMLKRLGYTVEAVSRKKADCSDYLKQLGAEAVLHPDEVAMEKKRPLAQQRWAAIVDPVGGPMLPDLLAQLHYGGCLALSGNAGGIAFEATVLPFILRGVKLVGIDSVNHPYAERI
;
A
#
# COMPACT_ATOMS: atom_id res chain seq x y z
N GLY A 1 14.31 -17.87 16.01
CA GLY A 1 13.46 -16.73 16.07
C GLY A 1 14.20 -15.40 16.04
N GLY A 2 13.50 -14.35 15.63
CA GLY A 2 14.09 -13.00 15.51
C GLY A 2 14.41 -12.31 16.85
N PHE A 3 13.89 -12.82 17.96
CA PHE A 3 14.16 -12.29 19.29
C PHE A 3 15.27 -13.10 20.00
N SER A 4 16.48 -12.96 19.48
CA SER A 4 17.67 -13.65 20.04
C SER A 4 18.91 -12.78 19.85
N GLN A 5 19.90 -12.97 20.71
CA GLN A 5 21.18 -12.25 20.63
C GLN A 5 22.01 -12.69 19.40
N TYR A 6 21.81 -13.91 18.96
CA TYR A 6 22.49 -14.50 17.82
C TYR A 6 21.51 -15.30 16.96
N ALA A 7 21.68 -15.25 15.65
CA ALA A 7 20.92 -16.06 14.69
C ALA A 7 21.90 -16.71 13.69
N ARG A 8 21.64 -17.95 13.32
CA ARG A 8 22.33 -18.63 12.23
C ARG A 8 21.40 -18.68 11.03
N VAL A 9 21.77 -17.98 9.97
CA VAL A 9 21.02 -17.91 8.71
C VAL A 9 21.95 -18.13 7.52
N PRO A 10 21.44 -18.58 6.36
CA PRO A 10 22.20 -18.60 5.12
C PRO A 10 22.74 -17.20 4.77
N ALA A 11 24.00 -17.12 4.36
CA ALA A 11 24.63 -15.83 4.00
C ALA A 11 23.87 -15.10 2.87
N ALA A 12 23.29 -15.84 1.93
CA ALA A 12 22.48 -15.31 0.84
C ALA A 12 21.18 -14.60 1.29
N TRP A 13 20.79 -14.72 2.56
CA TRP A 13 19.64 -14.00 3.11
C TRP A 13 20.02 -12.67 3.77
N VAL A 14 21.32 -12.43 3.89
CA VAL A 14 21.83 -11.22 4.56
C VAL A 14 22.09 -10.14 3.51
N VAL A 15 21.44 -9.02 3.68
CA VAL A 15 21.64 -7.82 2.86
C VAL A 15 22.58 -6.88 3.61
N PRO A 16 23.62 -6.32 2.95
CA PRO A 16 24.45 -5.29 3.55
C PRO A 16 23.63 -4.09 3.97
N LEU A 17 23.93 -3.55 5.16
CA LEU A 17 23.26 -2.34 5.62
C LEU A 17 23.71 -1.15 4.75
N PRO A 18 22.78 -0.37 4.17
CA PRO A 18 23.13 0.84 3.41
C PRO A 18 23.88 1.86 4.26
N GLU A 19 24.77 2.62 3.63
CA GLU A 19 25.48 3.71 4.31
C GLU A 19 24.48 4.72 4.87
N GLY A 20 24.71 5.17 6.10
CA GLY A 20 23.84 6.12 6.80
C GLY A 20 22.62 5.51 7.49
N LEU A 21 22.36 4.20 7.36
CA LEU A 21 21.28 3.50 8.05
C LEU A 21 21.82 2.71 9.25
N SER A 22 21.32 2.96 10.44
CA SER A 22 21.65 2.18 11.63
C SER A 22 20.89 0.84 11.66
N LEU A 23 21.42 -0.15 12.41
CA LEU A 23 20.73 -1.43 12.65
C LEU A 23 19.33 -1.23 13.26
N LYS A 24 19.18 -0.23 14.14
CA LYS A 24 17.88 0.11 14.75
C LYS A 24 16.89 0.61 13.69
N GLU A 25 17.31 1.51 12.82
CA GLU A 25 16.46 2.04 11.75
C GLU A 25 16.08 0.95 10.74
N ALA A 26 17.03 0.08 10.37
CA ALA A 26 16.75 -1.08 9.54
C ALA A 26 15.68 -1.99 10.16
N MET A 27 15.73 -2.20 11.47
CA MET A 27 14.70 -2.98 12.19
C MET A 27 13.36 -2.26 12.29
N ILE A 28 13.34 -0.92 12.35
CA ILE A 28 12.10 -0.11 12.30
C ILE A 28 11.44 -0.23 10.92
N ILE A 29 12.21 -0.14 9.85
CA ILE A 29 11.73 -0.33 8.48
C ILE A 29 11.20 -1.76 8.31
N GLY A 30 12.02 -2.75 8.57
CA GLY A 30 11.66 -4.17 8.56
C GLY A 30 10.94 -4.61 7.29
N THR A 31 10.22 -5.71 7.38
CA THR A 31 9.40 -6.25 6.29
C THR A 31 8.29 -5.28 5.86
N ALA A 32 7.72 -4.54 6.81
CA ALA A 32 6.62 -3.61 6.50
C ALA A 32 7.09 -2.46 5.60
N GLY A 33 8.25 -1.88 5.89
CA GLY A 33 8.83 -0.83 5.06
C GLY A 33 9.24 -1.33 3.68
N TYR A 34 9.82 -2.53 3.63
CA TYR A 34 10.16 -3.18 2.37
C TYR A 34 8.91 -3.44 1.51
N THR A 35 7.85 -4.03 2.09
CA THR A 35 6.57 -4.25 1.39
C THR A 35 5.93 -2.94 0.92
N ALA A 36 6.05 -1.87 1.70
CA ALA A 36 5.59 -0.54 1.30
C ALA A 36 6.37 -0.02 0.10
N ALA A 37 7.70 -0.19 0.09
CA ALA A 37 8.56 0.21 -1.03
C ALA A 37 8.19 -0.53 -2.32
N GLU A 38 8.04 -1.85 -2.27
CA GLU A 38 7.59 -2.65 -3.42
C GLU A 38 6.19 -2.23 -3.91
N SER A 39 5.27 -1.93 -2.97
CA SER A 39 3.94 -1.46 -3.34
C SER A 39 3.99 -0.13 -4.08
N VAL A 40 4.80 0.81 -3.61
CA VAL A 40 4.99 2.13 -4.23
C VAL A 40 5.70 2.00 -5.58
N ASP A 41 6.76 1.18 -5.66
CA ASP A 41 7.48 0.91 -6.89
C ASP A 41 6.57 0.29 -7.96
N ALA A 42 5.73 -0.67 -7.58
CA ALA A 42 4.74 -1.26 -8.48
C ALA A 42 3.81 -0.20 -9.09
N LEU A 43 3.37 0.80 -8.32
CA LEU A 43 2.56 1.89 -8.86
C LEU A 43 3.35 2.72 -9.88
N VAL A 44 4.60 3.05 -9.57
CA VAL A 44 5.49 3.82 -10.48
C VAL A 44 5.74 3.05 -11.77
N GLN A 45 6.04 1.76 -11.69
CA GLN A 45 6.24 0.89 -12.85
C GLN A 45 4.97 0.75 -13.72
N GLN A 46 3.78 0.87 -13.13
CA GLN A 46 2.51 0.90 -13.87
C GLN A 46 2.20 2.27 -14.48
N GLY A 47 3.11 3.23 -14.37
CA GLY A 47 2.99 4.56 -14.98
C GLY A 47 2.16 5.55 -14.17
N ILE A 48 1.89 5.27 -12.90
CA ILE A 48 1.20 6.22 -12.00
C ILE A 48 2.19 7.33 -11.64
N GLN A 49 1.83 8.55 -11.97
CA GLN A 49 2.62 9.74 -11.68
C GLN A 49 1.91 10.63 -10.66
N SER A 50 2.65 11.48 -9.94
CA SER A 50 2.10 12.33 -8.87
C SER A 50 0.99 13.28 -9.35
N GLN A 51 1.00 13.68 -10.60
CA GLN A 51 -0.04 14.52 -11.23
C GLN A 51 -1.23 13.73 -11.77
N THR A 52 -1.20 12.40 -11.75
CA THR A 52 -2.29 11.57 -12.30
C THR A 52 -3.56 11.62 -11.42
N GLY A 53 -3.40 11.92 -10.15
CA GLY A 53 -4.47 12.02 -9.16
C GLY A 53 -4.04 11.51 -7.79
N ASN A 54 -4.97 11.52 -6.84
CA ASN A 54 -4.69 11.10 -5.47
C ASN A 54 -4.42 9.60 -5.38
N VAL A 55 -3.56 9.23 -4.44
CA VAL A 55 -3.30 7.82 -4.07
C VAL A 55 -3.97 7.53 -2.74
N LEU A 56 -4.73 6.46 -2.67
CA LEU A 56 -5.32 5.97 -1.42
C LEU A 56 -4.40 4.94 -0.77
N VAL A 57 -4.25 5.02 0.54
CA VAL A 57 -3.56 3.99 1.34
C VAL A 57 -4.52 3.45 2.38
N THR A 58 -4.88 2.16 2.26
CA THR A 58 -5.70 1.48 3.27
C THR A 58 -4.85 0.95 4.41
N GLY A 59 -5.47 0.61 5.54
CA GLY A 59 -4.72 0.14 6.72
C GLY A 59 -3.62 1.13 7.16
N ALA A 60 -3.85 2.40 6.95
CA ALA A 60 -2.88 3.48 7.02
C ALA A 60 -2.13 3.58 8.35
N SER A 61 -2.77 3.22 9.47
CA SER A 61 -2.14 3.20 10.80
C SER A 61 -1.28 1.95 11.08
N GLY A 62 -1.18 1.03 10.13
CA GLY A 62 -0.30 -0.13 10.21
C GLY A 62 1.11 0.17 9.65
N GLY A 63 2.03 -0.79 9.82
CA GLY A 63 3.41 -0.63 9.40
C GLY A 63 3.57 -0.35 7.90
N VAL A 64 2.94 -1.16 7.05
CA VAL A 64 2.99 -0.96 5.59
C VAL A 64 2.34 0.36 5.18
N GLY A 65 1.12 0.63 5.70
CA GLY A 65 0.38 1.83 5.33
C GLY A 65 1.11 3.12 5.72
N GLY A 66 1.63 3.20 6.95
CA GLY A 66 2.37 4.37 7.41
C GLY A 66 3.64 4.64 6.60
N MET A 67 4.42 3.60 6.30
CA MET A 67 5.61 3.71 5.45
C MET A 67 5.26 4.11 4.02
N ALA A 68 4.20 3.52 3.44
CA ALA A 68 3.74 3.88 2.10
C ALA A 68 3.33 5.36 2.00
N ILE A 69 2.63 5.90 3.01
CA ILE A 69 2.26 7.33 3.05
C ILE A 69 3.51 8.21 3.01
N ALA A 70 4.50 7.91 3.86
CA ALA A 70 5.73 8.70 3.93
C ALA A 70 6.52 8.65 2.60
N MET A 71 6.63 7.47 1.98
CA MET A 71 7.31 7.29 0.69
C MET A 71 6.58 8.03 -0.44
N LEU A 72 5.27 7.85 -0.57
CA LEU A 72 4.45 8.52 -1.58
C LEU A 72 4.52 10.04 -1.44
N LYS A 73 4.43 10.57 -0.21
CA LYS A 73 4.59 12.01 0.05
C LYS A 73 5.94 12.52 -0.39
N ARG A 74 7.02 11.80 -0.10
CA ARG A 74 8.37 12.17 -0.51
C ARG A 74 8.54 12.18 -2.03
N LEU A 75 7.81 11.31 -2.73
CA LEU A 75 7.77 11.27 -4.21
C LEU A 75 6.81 12.30 -4.82
N GLY A 76 6.17 13.15 -4.01
CA GLY A 76 5.31 14.24 -4.47
C GLY A 76 3.85 13.84 -4.75
N TYR A 77 3.42 12.64 -4.34
CA TYR A 77 2.02 12.25 -4.48
C TYR A 77 1.12 12.92 -3.42
N THR A 78 -0.11 13.19 -3.80
CA THR A 78 -1.19 13.53 -2.86
C THR A 78 -1.80 12.25 -2.32
N VAL A 79 -1.76 12.07 -0.99
CA VAL A 79 -2.13 10.80 -0.33
C VAL A 79 -3.36 10.97 0.53
N GLU A 80 -4.36 10.13 0.34
CA GLU A 80 -5.48 9.94 1.25
C GLU A 80 -5.29 8.63 2.03
N ALA A 81 -5.50 8.69 3.34
CA ALA A 81 -5.27 7.57 4.24
C ALA A 81 -6.58 7.00 4.78
N VAL A 82 -6.72 5.67 4.82
CA VAL A 82 -7.89 5.01 5.41
C VAL A 82 -7.52 4.29 6.69
N SER A 83 -8.20 4.61 7.79
CA SER A 83 -8.03 3.96 9.07
C SER A 83 -9.34 3.82 9.85
N ARG A 84 -9.58 2.64 10.43
CA ARG A 84 -10.67 2.42 11.40
C ARG A 84 -10.47 3.24 12.68
N LYS A 85 -9.23 3.64 12.96
CA LYS A 85 -8.83 4.48 14.09
C LYS A 85 -8.70 5.96 13.69
N LYS A 86 -9.49 6.42 12.73
CA LYS A 86 -9.43 7.79 12.20
C LYS A 86 -9.33 8.85 13.31
N ALA A 87 -10.18 8.74 14.34
CA ALA A 87 -10.20 9.70 15.43
C ALA A 87 -8.86 9.76 16.20
N ASP A 88 -8.21 8.60 16.42
CA ASP A 88 -7.02 8.51 17.26
C ASP A 88 -5.72 8.75 16.50
N CYS A 89 -5.72 8.57 15.17
CA CYS A 89 -4.48 8.57 14.38
C CYS A 89 -4.42 9.65 13.28
N SER A 90 -5.43 10.51 13.16
CA SER A 90 -5.46 11.52 12.09
C SER A 90 -4.25 12.44 12.10
N ASP A 91 -3.86 12.96 13.25
CA ASP A 91 -2.71 13.89 13.35
C ASP A 91 -1.41 13.18 13.00
N TYR A 92 -1.22 11.96 13.48
CA TYR A 92 -0.06 11.14 13.12
C TYR A 92 0.02 10.87 11.61
N LEU A 93 -1.09 10.47 10.99
CA LEU A 93 -1.12 10.19 9.55
C LEU A 93 -0.88 11.44 8.70
N LYS A 94 -1.39 12.60 9.13
CA LYS A 94 -1.10 13.89 8.50
C LYS A 94 0.37 14.28 8.65
N GLN A 95 0.99 14.03 9.80
CA GLN A 95 2.43 14.25 10.00
C GLN A 95 3.28 13.36 9.07
N LEU A 96 2.84 12.13 8.78
CA LEU A 96 3.48 11.27 7.78
C LEU A 96 3.30 11.76 6.35
N GLY A 97 2.34 12.65 6.09
CA GLY A 97 2.12 13.26 4.78
C GLY A 97 0.76 13.02 4.15
N ALA A 98 -0.19 12.40 4.87
CA ALA A 98 -1.55 12.26 4.35
C ALA A 98 -2.26 13.63 4.29
N GLU A 99 -2.86 13.96 3.15
CA GLU A 99 -3.68 15.15 2.95
C GLU A 99 -5.03 15.02 3.67
N ALA A 100 -5.63 13.85 3.60
CA ALA A 100 -6.89 13.53 4.25
C ALA A 100 -6.83 12.16 4.93
N VAL A 101 -7.60 12.00 6.01
CA VAL A 101 -7.79 10.72 6.70
C VAL A 101 -9.27 10.37 6.66
N LEU A 102 -9.58 9.20 6.13
CA LEU A 102 -10.92 8.69 5.92
C LEU A 102 -11.20 7.49 6.84
N HIS A 103 -12.45 7.33 7.25
CA HIS A 103 -12.91 6.07 7.83
C HIS A 103 -13.28 5.09 6.70
N PRO A 104 -13.17 3.76 6.88
CA PRO A 104 -13.57 2.78 5.86
C PRO A 104 -14.98 3.01 5.28
N ASP A 105 -15.94 3.45 6.09
CA ASP A 105 -17.32 3.73 5.64
C ASP A 105 -17.41 4.90 4.65
N GLU A 106 -16.44 5.83 4.67
CA GLU A 106 -16.35 6.95 3.71
C GLU A 106 -15.80 6.52 2.34
N VAL A 107 -15.24 5.31 2.29
CA VAL A 107 -14.68 4.68 1.08
C VAL A 107 -15.61 3.60 0.54
N ALA A 108 -16.31 2.91 1.41
CA ALA A 108 -17.30 1.89 1.03
C ALA A 108 -18.44 2.51 0.22
N MET A 109 -18.92 1.76 -0.76
CA MET A 109 -20.08 2.17 -1.56
C MET A 109 -21.39 1.72 -0.90
N GLU A 110 -22.33 2.65 -0.71
CA GLU A 110 -23.69 2.33 -0.20
C GLU A 110 -24.40 1.32 -1.12
N LYS A 111 -24.26 1.52 -2.44
CA LYS A 111 -24.81 0.61 -3.46
C LYS A 111 -23.66 0.00 -4.24
N LYS A 112 -23.49 -1.30 -4.11
CA LYS A 112 -22.47 -2.03 -4.86
C LYS A 112 -22.70 -1.89 -6.36
N ARG A 113 -21.71 -1.38 -7.07
CA ARG A 113 -21.70 -1.20 -8.53
C ARG A 113 -20.35 -1.66 -9.06
N PRO A 114 -20.32 -2.29 -10.23
CA PRO A 114 -19.06 -2.70 -10.82
C PRO A 114 -18.18 -1.51 -11.24
N LEU A 115 -18.79 -0.34 -11.49
CA LEU A 115 -18.12 0.93 -11.80
C LEU A 115 -18.82 2.05 -11.03
N ALA A 116 -18.02 2.87 -10.33
CA ALA A 116 -18.48 4.01 -9.55
C ALA A 116 -17.78 5.31 -10.01
N GLN A 117 -18.02 6.40 -9.31
CA GLN A 117 -17.27 7.63 -9.51
C GLN A 117 -15.78 7.38 -9.28
N GLN A 118 -14.96 7.83 -10.19
CA GLN A 118 -13.51 7.71 -10.10
C GLN A 118 -12.99 8.69 -9.05
N ARG A 119 -12.18 8.21 -8.09
CA ARG A 119 -11.65 8.98 -6.97
C ARG A 119 -10.13 8.95 -6.91
N TRP A 120 -9.51 7.82 -7.21
CA TRP A 120 -8.08 7.63 -6.98
C TRP A 120 -7.37 7.11 -8.24
N ALA A 121 -6.17 7.64 -8.48
CA ALA A 121 -5.28 7.16 -9.53
C ALA A 121 -4.66 5.81 -9.17
N ALA A 122 -4.37 5.62 -7.89
CA ALA A 122 -3.80 4.37 -7.40
C ALA A 122 -4.18 4.09 -5.94
N ILE A 123 -3.96 2.83 -5.53
CA ILE A 123 -4.24 2.38 -4.17
C ILE A 123 -3.11 1.47 -3.71
N VAL A 124 -2.61 1.68 -2.49
CA VAL A 124 -1.80 0.72 -1.73
C VAL A 124 -2.70 0.05 -0.71
N ASP A 125 -2.88 -1.28 -0.84
CA ASP A 125 -3.82 -2.02 0.01
C ASP A 125 -3.16 -3.19 0.75
N PRO A 126 -2.78 -3.01 2.03
CA PRO A 126 -2.36 -4.08 2.92
C PRO A 126 -3.53 -4.75 3.67
N VAL A 127 -4.77 -4.46 3.31
CA VAL A 127 -5.96 -4.94 4.02
C VAL A 127 -6.65 -6.11 3.34
N GLY A 128 -6.86 -6.01 2.03
CA GLY A 128 -7.59 -7.04 1.28
C GLY A 128 -9.06 -7.17 1.66
N GLY A 129 -9.63 -8.33 1.34
CA GLY A 129 -10.98 -8.71 1.76
C GLY A 129 -12.11 -7.94 1.07
N PRO A 130 -13.28 -7.81 1.72
CA PRO A 130 -14.53 -7.40 1.09
C PRO A 130 -14.58 -5.92 0.66
N MET A 131 -13.58 -5.11 0.99
CA MET A 131 -13.50 -3.73 0.52
C MET A 131 -12.93 -3.62 -0.90
N LEU A 132 -12.17 -4.61 -1.36
CA LEU A 132 -11.49 -4.58 -2.66
C LEU A 132 -12.41 -4.26 -3.85
N PRO A 133 -13.63 -4.83 -3.97
CA PRO A 133 -14.53 -4.50 -5.06
C PRO A 133 -14.89 -3.01 -5.12
N ASP A 134 -15.12 -2.39 -3.96
CA ASP A 134 -15.44 -0.96 -3.88
C ASP A 134 -14.23 -0.09 -4.29
N LEU A 135 -13.04 -0.49 -3.87
CA LEU A 135 -11.78 0.17 -4.24
C LEU A 135 -11.54 0.10 -5.75
N LEU A 136 -11.64 -1.10 -6.34
CA LEU A 136 -11.46 -1.31 -7.79
C LEU A 136 -12.46 -0.51 -8.61
N ALA A 137 -13.73 -0.44 -8.16
CA ALA A 137 -14.80 0.29 -8.84
C ALA A 137 -14.58 1.82 -8.86
N GLN A 138 -13.76 2.35 -7.95
CA GLN A 138 -13.51 3.79 -7.78
C GLN A 138 -12.15 4.24 -8.33
N LEU A 139 -11.35 3.34 -8.89
CA LEU A 139 -10.10 3.70 -9.56
C LEU A 139 -10.36 4.49 -10.85
N HIS A 140 -9.45 5.41 -11.15
CA HIS A 140 -9.39 6.10 -12.42
C HIS A 140 -9.17 5.13 -13.57
N TYR A 141 -9.45 5.59 -14.80
CA TYR A 141 -9.03 4.88 -16.01
C TYR A 141 -7.51 4.66 -16.00
N GLY A 142 -7.08 3.43 -16.24
CA GLY A 142 -5.68 3.02 -16.16
C GLY A 142 -5.10 2.94 -14.75
N GLY A 143 -5.93 3.13 -13.72
CA GLY A 143 -5.49 3.11 -12.32
C GLY A 143 -4.94 1.75 -11.86
N CYS A 144 -4.19 1.76 -10.76
CA CYS A 144 -3.51 0.57 -10.24
C CYS A 144 -3.76 0.39 -8.74
N LEU A 145 -4.02 -0.85 -8.31
CA LEU A 145 -4.07 -1.26 -6.91
C LEU A 145 -2.94 -2.25 -6.62
N ALA A 146 -2.03 -1.89 -5.72
CA ALA A 146 -1.00 -2.77 -5.18
C ALA A 146 -1.53 -3.47 -3.92
N LEU A 147 -1.71 -4.78 -4.00
CA LEU A 147 -2.27 -5.62 -2.93
C LEU A 147 -1.16 -6.38 -2.22
N SER A 148 -0.94 -6.10 -0.95
CA SER A 148 0.14 -6.70 -0.16
C SER A 148 -0.32 -7.43 1.10
N GLY A 149 -1.62 -7.39 1.45
CA GLY A 149 -2.08 -7.96 2.72
C GLY A 149 -3.50 -8.51 2.70
N ASN A 150 -3.87 -9.13 3.81
CA ASN A 150 -5.13 -9.84 3.99
C ASN A 150 -5.75 -9.63 5.38
N ALA A 151 -5.43 -8.51 6.04
CA ALA A 151 -5.93 -8.20 7.38
C ALA A 151 -7.47 -8.09 7.45
N GLY A 152 -8.13 -7.78 6.33
CA GLY A 152 -9.59 -7.73 6.19
C GLY A 152 -10.21 -9.02 5.67
N GLY A 153 -9.39 -9.96 5.22
CA GLY A 153 -9.82 -11.26 4.69
C GLY A 153 -9.02 -11.68 3.46
N ILE A 154 -9.11 -12.98 3.14
CA ILE A 154 -8.37 -13.61 2.03
C ILE A 154 -9.20 -13.74 0.74
N ALA A 155 -10.49 -13.44 0.80
CA ALA A 155 -11.39 -13.59 -0.33
C ALA A 155 -12.17 -12.30 -0.59
N PHE A 156 -12.44 -12.04 -1.86
CA PHE A 156 -13.34 -10.99 -2.30
C PHE A 156 -14.06 -11.41 -3.58
N GLU A 157 -15.25 -10.87 -3.80
CA GLU A 157 -16.04 -11.08 -5.00
C GLU A 157 -16.03 -9.80 -5.82
N ALA A 158 -15.54 -9.86 -7.05
CA ALA A 158 -15.43 -8.72 -7.94
C ALA A 158 -15.92 -9.06 -9.35
N THR A 159 -16.20 -8.02 -10.14
CA THR A 159 -16.53 -8.17 -11.56
C THR A 159 -15.31 -7.86 -12.42
N VAL A 160 -15.32 -8.31 -13.66
CA VAL A 160 -14.26 -8.01 -14.63
C VAL A 160 -14.34 -6.57 -15.18
N LEU A 161 -15.43 -5.85 -14.93
CA LEU A 161 -15.73 -4.56 -15.58
C LEU A 161 -14.71 -3.46 -15.30
N PRO A 162 -14.17 -3.27 -14.08
CA PRO A 162 -13.08 -2.31 -13.85
C PRO A 162 -11.87 -2.60 -14.75
N PHE A 163 -11.53 -3.86 -14.93
CA PHE A 163 -10.38 -4.29 -15.71
C PHE A 163 -10.58 -4.06 -17.21
N ILE A 164 -11.69 -4.50 -17.80
CA ILE A 164 -11.92 -4.44 -19.25
C ILE A 164 -12.42 -3.07 -19.73
N LEU A 165 -13.12 -2.29 -18.90
CA LEU A 165 -13.70 -1.00 -19.29
C LEU A 165 -12.87 0.21 -18.84
N ARG A 166 -12.01 0.05 -17.82
CA ARG A 166 -11.14 1.13 -17.34
C ARG A 166 -9.66 0.78 -17.37
N GLY A 167 -9.27 -0.43 -17.79
CA GLY A 167 -7.89 -0.86 -17.79
C GLY A 167 -7.24 -0.85 -16.39
N VAL A 168 -8.06 -1.01 -15.34
CA VAL A 168 -7.58 -1.08 -13.97
C VAL A 168 -6.64 -2.27 -13.81
N LYS A 169 -5.60 -2.11 -13.01
CA LYS A 169 -4.63 -3.15 -12.71
C LYS A 169 -4.69 -3.51 -11.24
N LEU A 170 -4.66 -4.81 -10.95
CA LEU A 170 -4.50 -5.36 -9.61
C LEU A 170 -3.16 -6.09 -9.57
N VAL A 171 -2.21 -5.56 -8.82
CA VAL A 171 -0.84 -6.08 -8.72
C VAL A 171 -0.63 -6.70 -7.35
N GLY A 172 -0.31 -7.99 -7.31
CA GLY A 172 0.09 -8.67 -6.08
C GLY A 172 1.53 -8.32 -5.71
N ILE A 173 1.78 -8.07 -4.44
CA ILE A 173 3.08 -7.74 -3.88
C ILE A 173 3.58 -8.92 -3.04
N ASP A 174 4.61 -9.61 -3.49
CA ASP A 174 5.25 -10.72 -2.76
C ASP A 174 6.61 -10.27 -2.20
N SER A 175 6.59 -9.68 -1.02
CA SER A 175 7.80 -9.25 -0.32
C SER A 175 8.61 -10.39 0.32
N VAL A 176 8.15 -11.64 0.22
CA VAL A 176 8.82 -12.81 0.77
C VAL A 176 9.81 -13.43 -0.24
N ASN A 177 9.33 -13.68 -1.47
CA ASN A 177 10.12 -14.38 -2.50
C ASN A 177 10.73 -13.43 -3.54
N HIS A 178 10.75 -12.13 -3.25
CA HIS A 178 11.32 -11.14 -4.16
C HIS A 178 12.80 -11.40 -4.41
N PRO A 179 13.28 -11.35 -5.68
CA PRO A 179 14.67 -11.67 -6.02
C PRO A 179 15.67 -10.79 -5.27
N TYR A 180 16.76 -11.39 -4.79
CA TYR A 180 17.77 -10.68 -3.99
C TYR A 180 18.34 -9.44 -4.72
N ALA A 181 18.58 -9.54 -6.02
CA ALA A 181 19.14 -8.43 -6.82
C ALA A 181 18.21 -7.20 -6.88
N GLU A 182 16.92 -7.38 -6.63
CA GLU A 182 15.92 -6.32 -6.65
C GLU A 182 15.63 -5.75 -5.25
N ARG A 183 16.29 -6.33 -4.21
CA ARG A 183 16.17 -5.86 -2.81
C ARG A 183 17.20 -4.80 -2.42
N ILE A 184 18.21 -4.55 -3.26
CA ILE A 184 19.37 -3.71 -2.97
C ILE A 184 19.18 -2.33 -3.57
#